data_a9a24454166c491c20f1c625869658e0
#
_entry.id   a9a24454166c491c20f1c625869658e0
#
_cell.length_a   1.000
_cell.length_b   1.000
_cell.length_c   1.000
_cell.angle_alpha   90.00
_cell.angle_beta   90.00
_cell.angle_gamma   90.00
#
_symmetry.space_group_name_H-M   'P 1'
#
loop_
_entity.id
_entity.type
_entity.pdbx_description
1 polymer ?
#
loop_
_entity_poly.entity_id
_entity_poly.type
_entity_poly.pdbx_seq_one_letter_code
_entity_poly.pdbx_strand_id
1 'polypeptide(L)'
;AGFGLRAAAARYALEFVPLATERYYLALPRRSFRDAPLQLLLAAMRSREFTQGAAQLPGYDASSAGNREALTAALAWLKQPRPRKRAA
;
A
#
# COMPACT_ATOMS: atom_id res chain seq x y z
N ALA A 1 13.74 -20.09 -9.86
CA ALA A 1 13.29 -18.69 -9.92
C ALA A 1 11.83 -18.58 -9.49
N GLY A 2 11.45 -17.48 -8.91
CA GLY A 2 10.09 -17.25 -8.47
C GLY A 2 9.78 -15.78 -8.35
N PHE A 3 8.51 -15.45 -8.18
CA PHE A 3 8.07 -14.08 -7.91
C PHE A 3 7.92 -13.87 -6.41
N GLY A 4 8.30 -12.70 -5.94
CA GLY A 4 8.17 -12.36 -4.53
C GLY A 4 8.59 -10.95 -4.22
N LEU A 5 8.65 -10.66 -2.93
CA LEU A 5 9.03 -9.34 -2.43
C LEU A 5 10.54 -9.29 -2.16
N ARG A 6 11.11 -8.10 -2.33
CA ARG A 6 12.54 -7.85 -2.05
C ARG A 6 12.91 -8.23 -0.61
N ALA A 7 12.07 -7.89 0.35
CA ALA A 7 12.34 -8.19 1.76
C ALA A 7 12.43 -9.71 2.00
N ALA A 8 11.58 -10.50 1.36
CA ALA A 8 11.62 -11.95 1.46
C ALA A 8 12.89 -12.53 0.83
N ALA A 9 13.28 -12.02 -0.33
CA ALA A 9 14.52 -12.43 -0.99
C ALA A 9 15.74 -12.13 -0.11
N ALA A 10 15.80 -10.96 0.50
CA ALA A 10 16.88 -10.56 1.39
C ALA A 10 16.98 -11.47 2.61
N ARG A 11 15.84 -11.89 3.16
CA ARG A 11 15.80 -12.80 4.31
C ARG A 11 16.47 -14.13 4.04
N TYR A 12 16.41 -14.61 2.81
CA TYR A 12 16.99 -15.89 2.40
C TYR A 12 18.27 -15.73 1.59
N ALA A 13 18.86 -14.55 1.59
CA ALA A 13 20.09 -14.22 0.85
C ALA A 13 19.99 -14.55 -0.65
N LEU A 14 18.83 -14.35 -1.25
CA LEU A 14 18.60 -14.58 -2.66
C LEU A 14 18.79 -13.27 -3.46
N GLU A 15 19.24 -13.41 -4.69
CA GLU A 15 19.27 -12.27 -5.61
C GLU A 15 17.86 -11.85 -5.97
N PHE A 16 17.68 -10.55 -6.19
CA PHE A 16 16.38 -9.98 -6.52
C PHE A 16 16.48 -9.08 -7.75
N VAL A 17 15.59 -9.34 -8.72
CA VAL A 17 15.47 -8.53 -9.92
C VAL A 17 14.15 -7.77 -9.84
N PRO A 18 14.20 -6.42 -9.68
CA PRO A 18 12.96 -5.64 -9.57
C PRO A 18 12.21 -5.61 -10.90
N LEU A 19 10.93 -5.92 -10.87
CA LEU A 19 10.02 -5.87 -12.01
C LEU A 19 9.04 -4.72 -11.90
N ALA A 20 8.54 -4.45 -10.69
CA ALA A 20 7.54 -3.43 -10.46
C ALA A 20 7.59 -2.96 -9.01
N THR A 21 7.11 -1.75 -8.78
CA THR A 21 6.86 -1.21 -7.45
C THR A 21 5.36 -1.18 -7.23
N GLU A 22 4.92 -1.72 -6.09
CA GLU A 22 3.52 -1.78 -5.73
C GLU A 22 3.21 -0.81 -4.60
N ARG A 23 2.00 -0.28 -4.61
CA ARG A 23 1.46 0.48 -3.48
C ARG A 23 0.39 -0.33 -2.80
N TYR A 24 0.52 -0.46 -1.49
CA TYR A 24 -0.47 -1.16 -0.69
C TYR A 24 -1.41 -0.16 -0.03
N TYR A 25 -2.70 -0.45 -0.12
CA TYR A 25 -3.75 0.40 0.43
C TYR A 25 -4.65 -0.41 1.34
N LEU A 26 -5.15 0.24 2.38
CA LEU A 26 -6.30 -0.26 3.12
C LEU A 26 -7.54 0.45 2.57
N ALA A 27 -8.48 -0.32 2.06
CA ALA A 27 -9.74 0.21 1.56
C ALA A 27 -10.77 0.21 2.69
N LEU A 28 -11.28 1.39 3.01
CA LEU A 28 -12.16 1.57 4.16
C LEU A 28 -13.36 2.43 3.78
N PRO A 29 -14.55 2.12 4.31
CA PRO A 29 -15.68 3.03 4.18
C PRO A 29 -15.37 4.36 4.83
N ARG A 30 -15.83 5.45 4.21
CA ARG A 30 -15.58 6.80 4.74
C ARG A 30 -16.01 6.96 6.19
N ARG A 31 -17.13 6.35 6.57
CA ARG A 31 -17.66 6.42 7.94
C ARG A 31 -16.72 5.79 8.97
N SER A 32 -15.89 4.83 8.57
CA SER A 32 -14.98 4.14 9.50
C SER A 32 -13.90 5.05 10.04
N PHE A 33 -13.61 6.18 9.39
CA PHE A 33 -12.62 7.13 9.86
C PHE A 33 -13.00 7.83 11.17
N ARG A 34 -14.24 7.69 11.61
CA ARG A 34 -14.70 8.19 12.91
C ARG A 34 -14.47 7.21 14.04
N ASP A 35 -14.16 5.96 13.73
CA ASP A 35 -14.02 4.90 14.73
C ASP A 35 -12.69 5.00 15.45
N ALA A 36 -12.72 4.90 16.78
CA ALA A 36 -11.52 5.01 17.60
C ALA A 36 -10.46 3.95 17.25
N PRO A 37 -10.79 2.67 17.01
CA PRO A 37 -9.78 1.70 16.61
C PRO A 37 -9.04 2.09 15.32
N LEU A 38 -9.73 2.66 14.35
CA LEU A 38 -9.10 3.10 13.12
C LEU A 38 -8.19 4.30 13.36
N GLN A 39 -8.60 5.24 14.22
CA GLN A 39 -7.75 6.38 14.58
C GLN A 39 -6.44 5.92 15.23
N LEU A 40 -6.49 4.90 16.08
CA LEU A 40 -5.31 4.31 16.68
C LEU A 40 -4.41 3.65 15.64
N LEU A 41 -4.98 2.93 14.68
CA LEU A 41 -4.22 2.33 13.60
C LEU A 41 -3.50 3.39 12.75
N LEU A 42 -4.21 4.44 12.37
CA LEU A 42 -3.61 5.52 11.57
C LEU A 42 -2.50 6.24 12.34
N ALA A 43 -2.68 6.47 13.63
CA ALA A 43 -1.64 7.05 14.48
C ALA A 43 -0.40 6.15 14.53
N ALA A 44 -0.59 4.84 14.66
CA ALA A 44 0.50 3.88 14.65
C ALA A 44 1.24 3.88 13.31
N MET A 45 0.53 3.95 12.20
CA MET A 45 1.13 3.97 10.85
C MET A 45 1.93 5.26 10.59
N ARG A 46 1.58 6.35 11.27
CA ARG A 46 2.28 7.63 11.18
C ARG A 46 3.41 7.76 12.20
N SER A 47 3.55 6.79 13.09
CA SER A 47 4.53 6.85 14.15
C SER A 47 5.96 6.69 13.62
N ARG A 48 6.92 7.20 14.39
CA ARG A 48 8.32 7.03 14.08
C ARG A 48 8.74 5.57 14.14
N GLU A 49 8.21 4.83 15.10
CA GLU A 49 8.50 3.40 15.26
C GLU A 49 8.11 2.60 14.03
N PHE A 50 6.95 2.89 13.46
CA PHE A 50 6.51 2.24 12.24
C PHE A 50 7.41 2.59 11.05
N THR A 51 7.72 3.88 10.87
CA THR A 51 8.57 4.36 9.78
C THR A 51 9.97 3.76 9.89
N GLN A 52 10.54 3.73 11.08
CA GLN A 52 11.87 3.16 11.30
C GLN A 52 11.88 1.65 11.09
N GLY A 53 10.85 0.94 11.55
CA GLY A 53 10.73 -0.49 11.34
C GLY A 53 10.61 -0.84 9.86
N ALA A 54 9.79 -0.12 9.12
CA ALA A 54 9.65 -0.32 7.69
C ALA A 54 10.92 -0.01 6.91
N ALA A 55 11.69 1.00 7.33
CA ALA A 55 12.94 1.38 6.69
C ALA A 55 14.01 0.28 6.81
N GLN A 56 13.91 -0.60 7.79
CA GLN A 56 14.81 -1.74 7.94
C GLN A 56 14.48 -2.89 7.00
N LEU A 57 13.32 -2.88 6.37
CA LEU A 57 12.90 -3.92 5.43
C LEU A 57 13.29 -3.50 4.01
N PRO A 58 14.15 -4.27 3.33
CA PRO A 58 14.56 -3.91 1.97
C PRO A 58 13.37 -3.78 1.03
N GLY A 59 13.33 -2.69 0.29
CA GLY A 59 12.30 -2.46 -0.71
C GLY A 59 10.99 -1.86 -0.20
N TYR A 60 10.86 -1.59 1.09
CA TYR A 60 9.67 -0.92 1.64
C TYR A 60 9.90 0.59 1.78
N ASP A 61 8.88 1.34 1.44
CA ASP A 61 8.82 2.79 1.65
C ASP A 61 7.52 3.13 2.38
N ALA A 62 7.66 3.57 3.62
CA ALA A 62 6.54 3.94 4.47
C ALA A 62 6.32 5.45 4.56
N SER A 63 6.92 6.24 3.67
CA SER A 63 6.83 7.71 3.73
C SER A 63 5.40 8.22 3.64
N SER A 64 4.52 7.49 2.95
CA SER A 64 3.10 7.84 2.82
C SER A 64 2.18 7.07 3.77
N ALA A 65 2.73 6.27 4.69
CA ALA A 65 1.93 5.46 5.60
C ALA A 65 1.03 6.32 6.47
N GLY A 66 -0.22 5.93 6.61
CA GLY A 66 -1.21 6.67 7.38
C GLY A 66 -1.85 7.83 6.65
N ASN A 67 -1.45 8.14 5.42
CA ASN A 67 -2.07 9.16 4.61
C ASN A 67 -3.40 8.65 4.04
N ARG A 68 -4.35 9.56 3.99
CA ARG A 68 -5.68 9.26 3.48
C ARG A 68 -5.81 9.77 2.05
N GLU A 69 -6.32 8.91 1.16
CA GLU A 69 -6.62 9.28 -0.21
C GLU A 69 -8.02 8.82 -0.60
N ALA A 70 -8.68 9.60 -1.43
CA ALA A 70 -9.90 9.16 -2.07
C ALA A 70 -9.59 8.04 -3.07
N LEU A 71 -10.51 7.09 -3.23
CA LEU A 71 -10.33 5.96 -4.13
C LEU A 71 -10.03 6.40 -5.56
N THR A 72 -10.71 7.42 -6.03
CA THR A 72 -10.50 7.96 -7.39
C THR A 72 -9.10 8.55 -7.58
N ALA A 73 -8.55 9.18 -6.54
CA ALA A 73 -7.18 9.71 -6.58
C ALA A 73 -6.14 8.60 -6.49
N ALA A 74 -6.35 7.64 -5.59
CA ALA A 74 -5.44 6.51 -5.41
C ALA A 74 -5.32 5.66 -6.68
N LEU A 75 -6.41 5.48 -7.41
CA LEU A 75 -6.48 4.67 -8.63
C LEU A 75 -6.50 5.51 -9.92
N ALA A 76 -6.05 6.75 -9.85
CA ALA A 76 -6.06 7.64 -11.02
C ALA A 76 -5.22 7.12 -12.18
N TRP A 77 -4.17 6.33 -11.89
CA TRP A 77 -3.35 5.69 -12.90
C TRP A 77 -4.08 4.59 -13.67
N LEU A 78 -5.16 4.07 -13.08
CA LEU A 78 -5.97 3.03 -13.69
C LEU A 78 -7.01 3.69 -14.59
N LYS A 79 -6.64 3.99 -15.82
CA LYS A 79 -7.58 4.49 -16.82
C LYS A 79 -8.49 3.34 -17.21
N GLN A 80 -9.59 3.20 -16.52
CA GLN A 80 -10.58 2.25 -16.93
C GLN A 80 -11.37 2.83 -18.09
N PRO A 81 -11.46 2.11 -19.22
CA PRO A 81 -12.42 2.46 -20.22
C PRO A 81 -13.81 2.42 -19.58
N ARG A 82 -14.66 3.39 -19.91
CA ARG A 82 -16.05 3.35 -19.47
C ARG A 82 -16.62 1.98 -19.76
N PRO A 83 -17.31 1.37 -18.79
CA PRO A 83 -17.96 0.11 -19.05
C PRO A 83 -18.83 0.28 -20.30
N ARG A 84 -18.59 -0.57 -21.28
CA ARG A 84 -19.43 -0.57 -22.47
C ARG A 84 -20.87 -0.76 -22.03
N LYS A 85 -21.74 0.12 -22.50
CA LYS A 85 -23.16 -0.16 -22.40
C LYS A 85 -23.37 -1.53 -23.01
N ARG A 86 -23.77 -2.47 -22.19
CA ARG A 86 -24.20 -3.74 -22.73
C ARG A 86 -25.31 -3.47 -23.72
N ALA A 87 -25.10 -3.90 -24.95
CA ALA A 87 -26.19 -4.04 -25.88
C ALA A 87 -27.24 -4.90 -25.17
N ALA A 88 -28.41 -4.34 -24.99
CA ALA A 88 -29.48 -5.07 -24.37
C ALA A 88 -29.84 -6.30 -25.20
#